data_ea6e982da2a9360a35f310e2bda94daf
#
_entry.id   ea6e982da2a9360a35f310e2bda94daf
#
_cell.length_a   1.000
_cell.length_b   1.000
_cell.length_c   1.000
_cell.angle_alpha   90.00
_cell.angle_beta   90.00
_cell.angle_gamma   90.00
#
_symmetry.space_group_name_H-M   'P 1'
#
loop_
_entity.id
_entity.type
_entity.pdbx_description
1 polymer ?
#
loop_
_entity_poly.entity_id
_entity_poly.type
_entity_poly.pdbx_seq_one_letter_code
_entity_poly.pdbx_strand_id
1 'polypeptide(L)'
;KGSIYDVPGGPRVRNASCITIAATGTLSIIAGCSSGIEPLFALSYIRNILDGDQLVEVNPYFEEVAKKEDFYSGELMQQLADGTRLGDVDGVPDGIKRLFVTAHEISPEWHVRMQAAFQKSTHNAVSKTVNFPQEATSEDIAKVYMMAYKEGLKGITIYRVRSREALVLTTGREERIEGVG
;
A
#
# COMPACT_ATOMS: atom_id res chain seq x y z
N LYS A 1 26.84 21.44 16.29
CA LYS A 1 27.23 20.63 17.47
C LYS A 1 26.18 19.55 17.71
N GLY A 2 26.61 18.32 18.04
CA GLY A 2 25.72 17.20 18.30
C GLY A 2 25.21 16.44 17.05
N SER A 3 25.65 16.77 15.86
CA SER A 3 25.41 15.96 14.66
C SER A 3 26.34 14.74 14.63
N ILE A 4 25.89 13.66 14.00
CA ILE A 4 26.74 12.49 13.73
C ILE A 4 27.99 12.82 12.90
N TYR A 5 28.01 13.98 12.24
CA TYR A 5 29.13 14.50 11.47
C TYR A 5 30.03 15.47 12.24
N ASP A 6 29.64 15.84 13.50
CA ASP A 6 30.39 16.75 14.37
C ASP A 6 31.46 15.99 15.15
N VAL A 7 32.32 15.31 14.42
CA VAL A 7 33.47 14.54 14.95
C VAL A 7 34.76 15.07 14.38
N PRO A 8 35.88 15.04 15.14
CA PRO A 8 37.18 15.44 14.64
C PRO A 8 37.56 14.70 13.34
N GLY A 9 37.85 15.44 12.27
CA GLY A 9 38.12 14.84 10.94
C GLY A 9 36.92 14.31 10.18
N GLY A 10 35.71 14.51 10.68
CA GLY A 10 34.48 14.11 10.01
C GLY A 10 34.23 14.83 8.69
N PRO A 11 33.42 14.27 7.79
CA PRO A 11 33.15 14.85 6.50
C PRO A 11 32.37 16.18 6.63
N ARG A 12 32.75 17.17 5.83
CA ARG A 12 31.97 18.40 5.69
C ARG A 12 30.85 18.14 4.70
N VAL A 13 29.62 18.03 5.21
CA VAL A 13 28.43 17.82 4.39
C VAL A 13 27.70 19.13 4.13
N ARG A 14 27.23 19.33 2.90
CA ARG A 14 26.47 20.52 2.50
C ARG A 14 25.00 20.43 2.94
N ASN A 15 24.43 19.23 2.86
CA ASN A 15 23.03 18.97 3.15
C ASN A 15 22.90 18.02 4.34
N ALA A 16 21.90 18.21 5.19
CA ALA A 16 21.60 17.32 6.30
C ALA A 16 21.14 15.93 5.81
N SER A 17 20.43 15.91 4.71
CA SER A 17 19.99 14.68 4.02
C SER A 17 19.81 14.95 2.54
N CYS A 18 19.98 13.91 1.70
CA CYS A 18 19.86 14.02 0.24
C CYS A 18 18.83 13.03 -0.33
N ILE A 19 18.52 11.95 0.38
CA ILE A 19 17.67 10.86 -0.12
C ILE A 19 16.53 10.63 0.86
N THR A 20 15.31 10.60 0.34
CA THR A 20 14.09 10.27 1.07
C THR A 20 13.16 9.45 0.19
N ILE A 21 12.27 8.67 0.80
CA ILE A 21 11.11 8.08 0.14
C ILE A 21 9.88 8.67 0.83
N ALA A 22 9.23 9.59 0.13
CA ALA A 22 7.99 10.23 0.58
C ALA A 22 6.76 9.41 0.18
N ALA A 23 5.62 9.71 0.77
CA ALA A 23 4.36 9.00 0.50
C ALA A 23 3.88 9.15 -0.95
N THR A 24 4.04 10.33 -1.56
CA THR A 24 3.72 10.65 -2.96
C THR A 24 2.32 10.26 -3.45
N GLY A 25 1.31 10.25 -2.55
CA GLY A 25 -0.05 9.80 -2.87
C GLY A 25 -0.67 10.56 -4.05
N THR A 26 -0.78 11.89 -3.97
CA THR A 26 -1.33 12.71 -5.05
C THR A 26 -0.48 12.65 -6.32
N LEU A 27 0.86 12.61 -6.18
CA LEU A 27 1.76 12.52 -7.33
C LEU A 27 1.58 11.21 -8.08
N SER A 28 1.35 10.10 -7.37
CA SER A 28 1.10 8.79 -7.99
C SER A 28 -0.18 8.77 -8.81
N ILE A 29 -1.23 9.44 -8.34
CA ILE A 29 -2.49 9.59 -9.07
C ILE A 29 -2.27 10.37 -10.36
N ILE A 30 -1.56 11.51 -10.29
CA ILE A 30 -1.24 12.33 -11.46
C ILE A 30 -0.38 11.55 -12.48
N ALA A 31 0.57 10.77 -11.99
CA ALA A 31 1.51 10.00 -12.81
C ALA A 31 0.94 8.64 -13.28
N GLY A 32 -0.21 8.21 -12.79
CA GLY A 32 -0.82 6.92 -13.13
C GLY A 32 0.03 5.71 -12.70
N CYS A 33 0.71 5.80 -11.55
CA CYS A 33 1.56 4.73 -11.03
C CYS A 33 1.36 4.53 -9.52
N SER A 34 1.95 3.48 -8.94
CA SER A 34 1.95 3.27 -7.49
C SER A 34 2.77 4.32 -6.76
N SER A 35 2.43 4.63 -5.51
CA SER A 35 3.11 5.64 -4.70
C SER A 35 4.32 5.07 -3.96
N GLY A 36 5.48 5.71 -4.11
CA GLY A 36 6.70 5.34 -3.41
C GLY A 36 7.05 3.85 -3.58
N ILE A 37 7.15 3.14 -2.46
CA ILE A 37 7.39 1.69 -2.42
C ILE A 37 6.16 0.93 -1.92
N GLU A 38 4.99 1.55 -2.01
CA GLU A 38 3.74 0.88 -1.63
C GLU A 38 3.31 -0.10 -2.72
N PRO A 39 2.80 -1.29 -2.35
CA PRO A 39 2.12 -2.17 -3.28
C PRO A 39 0.79 -1.56 -3.72
N LEU A 40 0.17 -2.11 -4.74
CA LEU A 40 -1.16 -1.71 -5.17
C LEU A 40 -2.16 -1.90 -4.02
N PHE A 41 -2.99 -0.89 -3.80
CA PHE A 41 -4.07 -0.96 -2.81
C PHE A 41 -5.18 -1.89 -3.28
N ALA A 42 -5.59 -1.75 -4.54
CA ALA A 42 -6.59 -2.58 -5.21
C ALA A 42 -6.29 -2.68 -6.70
N LEU A 43 -6.76 -3.75 -7.35
CA LEU A 43 -6.66 -3.95 -8.80
C LEU A 43 -7.82 -3.27 -9.53
N SER A 44 -8.97 -3.20 -8.88
CA SER A 44 -10.16 -2.48 -9.31
C SER A 44 -10.81 -1.85 -8.09
N TYR A 45 -11.39 -0.67 -8.23
CA TYR A 45 -12.05 0.05 -7.14
C TYR A 45 -13.20 0.89 -7.66
N ILE A 46 -14.13 1.19 -6.76
CA ILE A 46 -15.28 2.04 -7.06
C ILE A 46 -14.91 3.48 -6.74
N ARG A 47 -15.02 4.35 -7.74
CA ARG A 47 -14.90 5.78 -7.58
C ARG A 47 -16.29 6.40 -7.56
N ASN A 48 -16.64 7.04 -6.44
CA ASN A 48 -17.84 7.84 -6.36
C ASN A 48 -17.57 9.19 -7.04
N ILE A 49 -18.37 9.51 -8.06
CA ILE A 49 -18.34 10.80 -8.78
C ILE A 49 -19.53 11.67 -8.35
N LEU A 50 -19.52 12.92 -8.79
CA LEU A 50 -20.60 13.86 -8.51
C LEU A 50 -21.95 13.27 -8.94
N ASP A 51 -23.00 13.55 -8.17
CA ASP A 51 -24.38 13.09 -8.37
C ASP A 51 -24.68 11.62 -7.97
N GLY A 52 -23.76 10.96 -7.26
CA GLY A 52 -23.97 9.60 -6.73
C GLY A 52 -23.70 8.48 -7.73
N ASP A 53 -23.20 8.80 -8.90
CA ASP A 53 -22.76 7.81 -9.88
C ASP A 53 -21.48 7.10 -9.40
N GLN A 54 -21.38 5.83 -9.71
CA GLN A 54 -20.24 4.97 -9.38
C GLN A 54 -19.52 4.55 -10.65
N LEU A 55 -18.21 4.78 -10.69
CA LEU A 55 -17.37 4.34 -11.79
C LEU A 55 -16.38 3.28 -11.27
N VAL A 56 -16.35 2.14 -11.95
CA VAL A 56 -15.32 1.13 -11.72
C VAL A 56 -14.04 1.56 -12.43
N GLU A 57 -13.00 1.84 -11.66
CA GLU A 57 -11.65 2.10 -12.17
C GLU A 57 -10.79 0.85 -12.01
N VAL A 58 -10.07 0.49 -13.05
CA VAL A 58 -9.18 -0.69 -13.09
C VAL A 58 -7.74 -0.23 -13.23
N ASN A 59 -6.83 -0.90 -12.53
CA ASN A 59 -5.40 -0.67 -12.74
C ASN A 59 -5.04 -0.96 -14.20
N PRO A 60 -4.46 -0.01 -14.94
CA PRO A 60 -4.25 -0.13 -16.39
C PRO A 60 -3.31 -1.28 -16.76
N TYR A 61 -2.30 -1.58 -15.93
CA TYR A 61 -1.38 -2.69 -16.18
C TYR A 61 -2.07 -4.05 -15.97
N PHE A 62 -2.94 -4.15 -14.95
CA PHE A 62 -3.73 -5.35 -14.74
C PHE A 62 -4.72 -5.57 -15.89
N GLU A 63 -5.39 -4.50 -16.33
CA GLU A 63 -6.33 -4.53 -17.44
C GLU A 63 -5.65 -4.98 -18.74
N GLU A 64 -4.46 -4.45 -19.05
CA GLU A 64 -3.66 -4.84 -20.21
C GLU A 64 -3.31 -6.34 -20.16
N VAL A 65 -2.83 -6.82 -19.01
CA VAL A 65 -2.50 -8.24 -18.84
C VAL A 65 -3.73 -9.11 -18.93
N ALA A 66 -4.86 -8.71 -18.33
CA ALA A 66 -6.10 -9.47 -18.38
C ALA A 66 -6.63 -9.63 -19.82
N LYS A 67 -6.54 -8.56 -20.63
CA LYS A 67 -6.89 -8.61 -22.05
C LYS A 67 -5.95 -9.47 -22.87
N LYS A 68 -4.66 -9.39 -22.62
CA LYS A 68 -3.63 -10.15 -23.33
C LYS A 68 -3.71 -11.66 -23.05
N GLU A 69 -4.00 -12.03 -21.81
CA GLU A 69 -4.10 -13.43 -21.36
C GLU A 69 -5.55 -13.98 -21.44
N ASP A 70 -6.45 -13.23 -22.10
CA ASP A 70 -7.82 -13.62 -22.46
C ASP A 70 -8.74 -13.98 -21.26
N PHE A 71 -8.54 -13.34 -20.10
CA PHE A 71 -9.43 -13.51 -18.94
C PHE A 71 -10.15 -12.22 -18.53
N TYR A 72 -10.04 -11.15 -19.31
CA TYR A 72 -10.74 -9.89 -19.03
C TYR A 72 -12.25 -10.04 -19.18
N SER A 73 -12.99 -9.62 -18.15
CA SER A 73 -14.45 -9.41 -18.25
C SER A 73 -14.88 -8.25 -17.34
N GLY A 74 -15.97 -7.57 -17.71
CA GLY A 74 -16.55 -6.54 -16.85
C GLY A 74 -17.03 -7.09 -15.51
N GLU A 75 -17.52 -8.33 -15.50
CA GLU A 75 -17.94 -9.02 -14.28
C GLU A 75 -16.77 -9.25 -13.34
N LEU A 76 -15.61 -9.72 -13.84
CA LEU A 76 -14.41 -9.87 -13.06
C LEU A 76 -13.96 -8.53 -12.46
N MET A 77 -13.95 -7.44 -13.25
CA MET A 77 -13.54 -6.13 -12.77
C MET A 77 -14.48 -5.62 -11.67
N GLN A 78 -15.78 -5.88 -11.79
CA GLN A 78 -16.74 -5.56 -10.74
C GLN A 78 -16.52 -6.39 -9.48
N GLN A 79 -16.32 -7.70 -9.59
CA GLN A 79 -16.03 -8.57 -8.45
C GLN A 79 -14.78 -8.10 -7.69
N LEU A 80 -13.72 -7.72 -8.38
CA LEU A 80 -12.52 -7.17 -7.76
C LEU A 80 -12.78 -5.82 -7.08
N ALA A 81 -13.58 -4.96 -7.71
CA ALA A 81 -13.99 -3.68 -7.12
C ALA A 81 -14.85 -3.87 -5.87
N ASP A 82 -15.67 -4.92 -5.83
CA ASP A 82 -16.45 -5.33 -4.67
C ASP A 82 -15.60 -6.00 -3.56
N GLY A 83 -14.30 -6.15 -3.78
CA GLY A 83 -13.34 -6.63 -2.80
C GLY A 83 -13.04 -8.13 -2.84
N THR A 84 -13.45 -8.83 -3.90
CA THR A 84 -13.02 -10.21 -4.14
C THR A 84 -11.51 -10.23 -4.40
N ARG A 85 -10.80 -11.19 -3.79
CA ARG A 85 -9.35 -11.34 -4.03
C ARG A 85 -9.14 -12.02 -5.37
N LEU A 86 -8.13 -11.57 -6.14
CA LEU A 86 -7.78 -12.21 -7.40
C LEU A 86 -7.42 -13.69 -7.23
N GLY A 87 -6.82 -14.04 -6.09
CA GLY A 87 -6.48 -15.42 -5.73
C GLY A 87 -7.67 -16.37 -5.69
N ASP A 88 -8.86 -15.84 -5.32
CA ASP A 88 -10.09 -16.61 -5.14
C ASP A 88 -10.93 -16.70 -6.44
N VAL A 89 -10.47 -16.06 -7.54
CA VAL A 89 -11.19 -16.07 -8.81
C VAL A 89 -10.76 -17.26 -9.68
N ASP A 90 -11.75 -18.01 -10.18
CA ASP A 90 -11.49 -19.10 -11.13
C ASP A 90 -11.12 -18.56 -12.53
N GLY A 91 -10.38 -19.34 -13.29
CA GLY A 91 -10.01 -19.02 -14.67
C GLY A 91 -8.84 -18.05 -14.84
N VAL A 92 -8.33 -17.44 -13.75
CA VAL A 92 -7.12 -16.61 -13.80
C VAL A 92 -5.88 -17.47 -13.60
N PRO A 93 -4.84 -17.35 -14.45
CA PRO A 93 -3.62 -18.14 -14.31
C PRO A 93 -2.89 -17.88 -12.98
N ASP A 94 -2.36 -18.93 -12.34
CA ASP A 94 -1.67 -18.84 -11.05
C ASP A 94 -0.47 -17.87 -11.05
N GLY A 95 0.23 -17.77 -12.19
CA GLY A 95 1.31 -16.80 -12.35
C GLY A 95 0.85 -15.37 -12.21
N ILE A 96 -0.33 -15.05 -12.75
CA ILE A 96 -0.96 -13.74 -12.65
C ILE A 96 -1.44 -13.47 -11.22
N LYS A 97 -2.09 -14.45 -10.58
CA LYS A 97 -2.53 -14.35 -9.18
C LYS A 97 -1.36 -14.03 -8.24
N ARG A 98 -0.20 -14.63 -8.47
CA ARG A 98 1.01 -14.36 -7.66
C ARG A 98 1.65 -13.00 -7.95
N LEU A 99 1.50 -12.49 -9.16
CA LEU A 99 2.09 -11.20 -9.58
C LEU A 99 1.27 -10.02 -9.06
N PHE A 100 -0.05 -10.12 -9.16
CA PHE A 100 -0.97 -9.01 -8.84
C PHE A 100 -1.57 -9.13 -7.44
N VAL A 101 -0.73 -9.36 -6.43
CA VAL A 101 -1.13 -9.28 -5.01
C VAL A 101 -1.29 -7.83 -4.56
N THR A 102 -2.32 -7.57 -3.76
CA THR A 102 -2.59 -6.24 -3.21
C THR A 102 -1.95 -6.04 -1.83
N ALA A 103 -1.94 -4.80 -1.34
CA ALA A 103 -1.38 -4.44 -0.04
C ALA A 103 -1.95 -5.26 1.12
N HIS A 104 -3.22 -5.64 1.04
CA HIS A 104 -3.91 -6.40 2.09
C HIS A 104 -3.61 -7.90 2.07
N GLU A 105 -3.02 -8.40 0.99
CA GLU A 105 -2.66 -9.81 0.82
C GLU A 105 -1.19 -10.07 1.19
N ILE A 106 -0.40 -9.02 1.34
CA ILE A 106 1.01 -9.08 1.73
C ILE A 106 1.09 -9.12 3.27
N SER A 107 1.87 -10.06 3.82
CA SER A 107 2.02 -10.14 5.27
C SER A 107 2.73 -8.92 5.87
N PRO A 108 2.40 -8.54 7.12
CA PRO A 108 3.02 -7.40 7.80
C PRO A 108 4.55 -7.47 7.83
N GLU A 109 5.13 -8.67 7.96
CA GLU A 109 6.58 -8.88 7.96
C GLU A 109 7.22 -8.46 6.64
N TRP A 110 6.57 -8.76 5.50
CA TRP A 110 7.10 -8.39 4.20
C TRP A 110 7.02 -6.89 3.94
N HIS A 111 6.00 -6.21 4.46
CA HIS A 111 5.95 -4.75 4.46
C HIS A 111 7.15 -4.14 5.19
N VAL A 112 7.47 -4.66 6.39
CA VAL A 112 8.62 -4.19 7.18
C VAL A 112 9.94 -4.50 6.47
N ARG A 113 10.12 -5.71 5.93
CA ARG A 113 11.35 -6.10 5.21
C ARG A 113 11.58 -5.24 3.97
N MET A 114 10.54 -4.95 3.20
CA MET A 114 10.62 -4.03 2.06
C MET A 114 11.09 -2.65 2.50
N GLN A 115 10.48 -2.09 3.55
CA GLN A 115 10.86 -0.79 4.10
C GLN A 115 12.31 -0.82 4.60
N ALA A 116 12.74 -1.87 5.28
CA ALA A 116 14.10 -2.03 5.79
C ALA A 116 15.14 -2.10 4.68
N ALA A 117 14.83 -2.77 3.57
CA ALA A 117 15.72 -2.82 2.41
C ALA A 117 16.03 -1.43 1.86
N PHE A 118 15.01 -0.58 1.73
CA PHE A 118 15.19 0.81 1.27
C PHE A 118 15.81 1.71 2.34
N GLN A 119 15.52 1.48 3.63
CA GLN A 119 16.07 2.30 4.72
C GLN A 119 17.59 2.27 4.76
N LYS A 120 18.23 1.15 4.38
CA LYS A 120 19.70 1.00 4.33
C LYS A 120 20.38 2.01 3.40
N SER A 121 19.65 2.50 2.38
CA SER A 121 20.15 3.44 1.38
C SER A 121 19.46 4.81 1.43
N THR A 122 18.68 5.10 2.47
CA THR A 122 17.89 6.32 2.60
C THR A 122 18.31 7.11 3.85
N HIS A 123 18.57 8.40 3.69
CA HIS A 123 18.97 9.25 4.82
C HIS A 123 17.83 9.52 5.80
N ASN A 124 16.63 9.82 5.29
CA ASN A 124 15.45 10.07 6.09
C ASN A 124 14.67 8.77 6.36
N ALA A 125 13.60 8.86 7.13
CA ALA A 125 12.65 7.77 7.24
C ALA A 125 12.01 7.47 5.87
N VAL A 126 11.71 6.20 5.64
CA VAL A 126 11.04 5.72 4.43
C VAL A 126 9.53 5.66 4.71
N SER A 127 8.74 6.30 3.85
CA SER A 127 7.28 6.18 3.92
C SER A 127 6.85 4.81 3.41
N LYS A 128 6.25 4.04 4.30
CA LYS A 128 5.67 2.74 3.99
C LYS A 128 4.62 2.38 5.02
N THR A 129 3.45 1.97 4.53
CA THR A 129 2.35 1.48 5.37
C THR A 129 2.44 -0.03 5.55
N VAL A 130 2.23 -0.49 6.77
CA VAL A 130 1.95 -1.89 7.09
C VAL A 130 0.45 -2.05 7.23
N ASN A 131 -0.14 -2.82 6.34
CA ASN A 131 -1.58 -3.04 6.31
C ASN A 131 -1.93 -4.26 7.15
N PHE A 132 -2.90 -4.10 8.04
CA PHE A 132 -3.42 -5.16 8.89
C PHE A 132 -4.90 -5.41 8.61
N PRO A 133 -5.34 -6.67 8.66
CA PRO A 133 -6.75 -7.00 8.63
C PRO A 133 -7.44 -6.53 9.91
N GLN A 134 -8.77 -6.51 9.89
CA GLN A 134 -9.57 -6.05 11.04
C GLN A 134 -9.35 -6.89 12.31
N GLU A 135 -9.06 -8.16 12.16
CA GLU A 135 -8.89 -9.13 13.23
C GLU A 135 -7.52 -9.02 13.93
N ALA A 136 -6.60 -8.19 13.39
CA ALA A 136 -5.27 -8.03 13.97
C ALA A 136 -5.34 -7.51 15.41
N THR A 137 -4.57 -8.16 16.28
CA THR A 137 -4.51 -7.86 17.71
C THR A 137 -3.47 -6.79 18.06
N SER A 138 -3.52 -6.28 19.27
CA SER A 138 -2.48 -5.38 19.78
C SER A 138 -1.10 -6.04 19.83
N GLU A 139 -1.06 -7.36 20.07
CA GLU A 139 0.16 -8.16 20.09
C GLU A 139 0.79 -8.27 18.70
N ASP A 140 -0.02 -8.42 17.65
CA ASP A 140 0.46 -8.47 16.27
C ASP A 140 1.07 -7.12 15.85
N ILE A 141 0.42 -6.02 16.24
CA ILE A 141 0.92 -4.67 16.03
C ILE A 141 2.24 -4.45 16.80
N ALA A 142 2.31 -4.88 18.07
CA ALA A 142 3.51 -4.77 18.88
C ALA A 142 4.70 -5.55 18.28
N LYS A 143 4.46 -6.75 17.74
CA LYS A 143 5.49 -7.54 17.03
C LYS A 143 6.08 -6.77 15.86
N VAL A 144 5.23 -6.10 15.08
CA VAL A 144 5.66 -5.31 13.91
C VAL A 144 6.46 -4.08 14.34
N TYR A 145 6.06 -3.36 15.38
CA TYR A 145 6.86 -2.26 15.94
C TYR A 145 8.24 -2.75 16.40
N MET A 146 8.28 -3.88 17.10
CA MET A 146 9.56 -4.46 17.56
C MET A 146 10.43 -4.95 16.40
N MET A 147 9.82 -5.50 15.35
CA MET A 147 10.54 -5.88 14.13
C MET A 147 11.12 -4.64 13.44
N ALA A 148 10.33 -3.59 13.26
CA ALA A 148 10.78 -2.33 12.67
C ALA A 148 11.98 -1.74 13.41
N TYR A 149 11.94 -1.75 14.74
CA TYR A 149 13.05 -1.30 15.57
C TYR A 149 14.32 -2.16 15.37
N LYS A 150 14.17 -3.49 15.37
CA LYS A 150 15.30 -4.42 15.17
C LYS A 150 15.92 -4.31 13.77
N GLU A 151 15.12 -4.02 12.75
CA GLU A 151 15.56 -3.79 11.37
C GLU A 151 16.16 -2.39 11.14
N GLY A 152 16.19 -1.54 12.18
CA GLY A 152 16.78 -0.20 12.12
C GLY A 152 15.96 0.82 11.34
N LEU A 153 14.64 0.64 11.24
CA LEU A 153 13.76 1.63 10.62
C LEU A 153 13.68 2.90 11.45
N LYS A 154 13.63 4.04 10.78
CA LYS A 154 13.52 5.37 11.40
C LYS A 154 12.08 5.80 11.67
N GLY A 155 11.12 5.07 11.15
CA GLY A 155 9.69 5.30 11.35
C GLY A 155 8.89 4.15 10.77
N ILE A 156 7.61 4.03 11.16
CA ILE A 156 6.69 3.02 10.67
C ILE A 156 5.27 3.59 10.72
N THR A 157 4.47 3.25 9.72
CA THR A 157 3.04 3.59 9.66
C THR A 157 2.23 2.31 9.65
N ILE A 158 1.21 2.24 10.48
CA ILE A 158 0.29 1.10 10.57
C ILE A 158 -1.10 1.56 10.18
N TYR A 159 -1.74 0.77 9.32
CA TYR A 159 -3.13 0.88 8.98
C TYR A 159 -3.83 -0.45 9.25
N ARG A 160 -4.89 -0.41 10.07
CA ARG A 160 -5.77 -1.55 10.29
C ARG A 160 -7.14 -1.27 9.67
N VAL A 161 -7.65 -2.20 8.89
CA VAL A 161 -8.98 -2.08 8.26
C VAL A 161 -10.03 -1.71 9.32
N ARG A 162 -10.92 -0.78 8.97
CA ARG A 162 -11.96 -0.22 9.85
C ARG A 162 -11.47 0.46 11.14
N SER A 163 -10.23 0.96 11.16
CA SER A 163 -9.74 1.78 12.28
C SER A 163 -10.18 3.24 12.22
N ARG A 164 -10.79 3.68 11.11
CA ARG A 164 -11.33 5.03 10.90
C ARG A 164 -12.71 4.94 10.24
N GLU A 165 -13.59 5.87 10.58
CA GLU A 165 -14.97 5.96 10.07
C GLU A 165 -15.06 6.44 8.63
N ALA A 166 -14.07 7.20 8.13
CA ALA A 166 -14.05 7.70 6.77
C ALA A 166 -12.80 7.22 6.02
N LEU A 167 -13.02 6.61 4.86
CA LEU A 167 -11.99 6.13 3.96
C LEU A 167 -11.95 6.99 2.69
N VAL A 168 -10.75 7.31 2.21
CA VAL A 168 -10.54 8.08 0.98
C VAL A 168 -10.72 7.22 -0.26
N LEU A 169 -10.38 5.91 -0.15
CA LEU A 169 -10.57 4.90 -1.18
C LEU A 169 -11.25 3.70 -0.53
N THR A 170 -12.32 3.20 -1.13
CA THR A 170 -13.03 2.01 -0.66
C THR A 170 -13.07 0.95 -1.75
N THR A 171 -12.89 -0.31 -1.36
CA THR A 171 -13.38 -1.44 -2.13
C THR A 171 -14.78 -1.77 -1.64
N GLY A 172 -15.67 -2.33 -2.46
CA GLY A 172 -17.07 -2.59 -2.12
C GLY A 172 -17.29 -3.41 -0.84
N ARG A 173 -16.25 -4.12 -0.36
CA ARG A 173 -16.25 -4.86 0.89
C ARG A 173 -16.16 -3.98 2.15
N GLU A 174 -15.81 -2.71 1.99
CA GLU A 174 -15.75 -1.71 3.08
C GLU A 174 -17.08 -0.96 3.22
N GLU A 175 -18.20 -1.65 3.00
CA GLU A 175 -19.54 -1.09 2.94
C GLU A 175 -20.01 -0.39 4.20
N ARG A 176 -20.71 0.70 3.88
CA ARG A 176 -21.86 1.30 4.57
C ARG A 176 -21.87 1.10 6.08
N ILE A 177 -21.33 2.07 6.75
CA ILE A 177 -21.85 2.43 8.06
C ILE A 177 -23.24 2.99 7.77
N GLU A 178 -24.27 2.15 7.93
CA GLU A 178 -25.64 2.63 8.02
C GLU A 178 -25.69 3.69 9.11
N GLY A 179 -26.28 4.82 8.76
CA GLY A 179 -26.26 6.03 9.54
C GLY A 179 -26.60 5.82 11.00
N VAL A 180 -25.79 6.39 11.83
CA VAL A 180 -26.21 6.82 13.16
C VAL A 180 -26.81 8.20 12.95
N GLY A 181 -28.16 8.26 13.07
CA GLY A 181 -28.92 9.48 13.12
C GLY A 181 -28.62 10.29 14.39
#